data_6826c96e7aa71312630404886ceb02b4
#
_entry.id   6826c96e7aa71312630404886ceb02b4
#
_cell.length_a   1.000
_cell.length_b   1.000
_cell.length_c   1.000
_cell.angle_alpha   90.00
_cell.angle_beta   90.00
_cell.angle_gamma   90.00
#
_symmetry.space_group_name_H-M   'P 1'
#
loop_
_entity.id
_entity.type
_entity.pdbx_description
1 polymer ?
#
loop_
_entity_poly.entity_id
_entity_poly.type
_entity_poly.pdbx_seq_one_letter_code
_entity_poly.pdbx_strand_id
1 'polypeptide(L)'
;MNRRYHIYLMSFAAILISGGFMLLSAQKSAQETAILINKEYDKRTVIRKSTIPNAGNGLFAAMRIKKGEVIGELGGRLVSDNDPARGNHYIAAIPQCAWEKTHPHQYIDSKDHGAHVSRINFAPSEINGIETNFQNATIKQICEHPYFVFIALKDIEPGEEIWSSYGPNYEYDEFMRVPEVQDFFCTLLKMDCGEKFTYSY
;
A
#
# COMPACT_ATOMS: atom_id res chain seq x y z
N MET A 1 58.15 -4.96 -30.25
CA MET A 1 56.73 -4.65 -30.55
C MET A 1 55.89 -5.58 -29.69
N ASN A 2 55.42 -5.23 -28.46
CA ASN A 2 54.43 -6.00 -27.67
C ASN A 2 54.29 -5.53 -26.21
N ARG A 3 54.37 -4.18 -25.94
CA ARG A 3 54.11 -3.69 -24.56
C ARG A 3 52.86 -2.81 -24.46
N ARG A 4 52.16 -2.51 -25.57
CA ARG A 4 50.97 -1.61 -25.54
C ARG A 4 49.63 -2.32 -25.37
N TYR A 5 49.55 -3.63 -25.65
CA TYR A 5 48.25 -4.35 -25.57
C TYR A 5 47.88 -4.81 -24.18
N HIS A 6 48.85 -5.00 -23.24
CA HIS A 6 48.54 -5.44 -21.87
C HIS A 6 47.90 -4.35 -20.99
N ILE A 7 48.19 -3.08 -21.26
CA ILE A 7 47.63 -1.98 -20.44
C ILE A 7 46.13 -1.74 -20.73
N TYR A 8 45.67 -1.94 -21.98
CA TYR A 8 44.27 -1.79 -22.34
C TYR A 8 43.35 -2.93 -21.83
N LEU A 9 43.88 -4.16 -21.75
CA LEU A 9 43.12 -5.29 -21.24
C LEU A 9 42.91 -5.22 -19.72
N MET A 10 43.86 -4.71 -18.96
CA MET A 10 43.70 -4.52 -17.52
C MET A 10 42.71 -3.39 -17.19
N SER A 11 42.65 -2.33 -17.98
CA SER A 11 41.71 -1.23 -17.76
C SER A 11 40.27 -1.66 -18.03
N PHE A 12 40.02 -2.49 -19.04
CA PHE A 12 38.68 -3.00 -19.34
C PHE A 12 38.18 -4.01 -18.28
N ALA A 13 39.03 -4.87 -17.81
CA ALA A 13 38.67 -5.83 -16.75
C ALA A 13 38.36 -5.12 -15.42
N ALA A 14 39.13 -4.07 -15.07
CA ALA A 14 38.90 -3.31 -13.85
C ALA A 14 37.57 -2.52 -13.90
N ILE A 15 37.18 -1.97 -15.06
CA ILE A 15 35.91 -1.26 -15.23
C ILE A 15 34.71 -2.21 -15.18
N LEU A 16 34.81 -3.41 -15.73
CA LEU A 16 33.76 -4.42 -15.67
C LEU A 16 33.57 -4.98 -14.25
N ILE A 17 34.65 -5.17 -13.51
CA ILE A 17 34.58 -5.67 -12.12
C ILE A 17 34.00 -4.58 -11.20
N SER A 18 34.38 -3.31 -11.35
CA SER A 18 33.84 -2.22 -10.54
C SER A 18 32.37 -1.93 -10.86
N GLY A 19 31.96 -1.96 -12.12
CA GLY A 19 30.57 -1.81 -12.53
C GLY A 19 29.66 -2.94 -12.05
N GLY A 20 30.13 -4.19 -12.14
CA GLY A 20 29.43 -5.36 -11.61
C GLY A 20 29.29 -5.35 -10.08
N PHE A 21 30.31 -4.89 -9.37
CA PHE A 21 30.30 -4.79 -7.91
C PHE A 21 29.34 -3.68 -7.42
N MET A 22 29.28 -2.54 -8.12
CA MET A 22 28.31 -1.48 -7.82
C MET A 22 26.86 -1.91 -8.07
N LEU A 23 26.60 -2.61 -9.17
CA LEU A 23 25.26 -3.13 -9.46
C LEU A 23 24.82 -4.20 -8.44
N LEU A 24 25.71 -5.10 -8.05
CA LEU A 24 25.42 -6.12 -7.04
C LEU A 24 25.21 -5.51 -5.64
N SER A 25 25.99 -4.48 -5.27
CA SER A 25 25.81 -3.79 -4.00
C SER A 25 24.50 -2.98 -3.97
N ALA A 26 24.12 -2.31 -5.07
CA ALA A 26 22.86 -1.59 -5.17
C ALA A 26 21.63 -2.53 -5.12
N GLN A 27 21.71 -3.70 -5.79
CA GLN A 27 20.67 -4.73 -5.69
C GLN A 27 20.55 -5.30 -4.27
N LYS A 28 21.69 -5.57 -3.61
CA LYS A 28 21.69 -6.08 -2.24
C LYS A 28 21.14 -5.07 -1.25
N SER A 29 21.47 -3.79 -1.36
CA SER A 29 20.92 -2.73 -0.49
C SER A 29 19.42 -2.54 -0.70
N ALA A 30 18.89 -2.62 -1.92
CA ALA A 30 17.47 -2.56 -2.20
C ALA A 30 16.70 -3.75 -1.62
N GLN A 31 17.31 -4.94 -1.61
CA GLN A 31 16.70 -6.14 -1.05
C GLN A 31 16.70 -6.15 0.49
N GLU A 32 17.70 -5.54 1.13
CA GLU A 32 17.81 -5.41 2.59
C GLU A 32 16.78 -4.42 3.18
N THR A 33 16.20 -3.54 2.39
CA THR A 33 15.18 -2.58 2.83
C THR A 33 13.73 -3.03 2.53
N ALA A 34 13.54 -4.15 1.84
CA ALA A 34 12.21 -4.66 1.56
C ALA A 34 11.63 -5.39 2.78
N ILE A 35 10.37 -5.08 3.11
CA ILE A 35 9.63 -5.80 4.14
C ILE A 35 9.17 -7.13 3.55
N LEU A 36 9.63 -8.23 4.15
CA LEU A 36 9.17 -9.56 3.80
C LEU A 36 7.73 -9.75 4.25
N ILE A 37 6.89 -10.22 3.35
CA ILE A 37 5.46 -10.47 3.58
C ILE A 37 5.08 -11.86 3.12
N ASN A 38 3.99 -12.37 3.68
CA ASN A 38 3.40 -13.64 3.24
C ASN A 38 2.51 -13.40 2.01
N LYS A 39 3.05 -13.60 0.81
CA LYS A 39 2.32 -13.45 -0.46
C LYS A 39 1.27 -14.54 -0.71
N GLU A 40 1.16 -15.57 0.13
CA GLU A 40 0.10 -16.58 -0.01
C GLU A 40 -1.30 -15.96 0.13
N TYR A 41 -1.42 -14.86 0.89
CA TYR A 41 -2.67 -14.10 0.98
C TYR A 41 -3.10 -13.50 -0.37
N ASP A 42 -2.15 -13.12 -1.23
CA ASP A 42 -2.45 -12.54 -2.55
C ASP A 42 -3.23 -13.51 -3.45
N LYS A 43 -3.11 -14.84 -3.24
CA LYS A 43 -3.87 -15.86 -3.98
C LYS A 43 -5.38 -15.79 -3.72
N ARG A 44 -5.79 -15.16 -2.63
CA ARG A 44 -7.21 -15.02 -2.23
C ARG A 44 -7.87 -13.77 -2.78
N THR A 45 -7.10 -12.92 -3.44
CA THR A 45 -7.54 -11.61 -3.91
C THR A 45 -7.12 -11.36 -5.34
N VAL A 46 -7.75 -10.38 -5.99
CA VAL A 46 -7.42 -9.95 -7.35
C VAL A 46 -7.51 -8.44 -7.46
N ILE A 47 -6.53 -7.84 -8.13
CA ILE A 47 -6.51 -6.41 -8.44
C ILE A 47 -7.26 -6.19 -9.75
N ARG A 48 -8.27 -5.32 -9.72
CA ARG A 48 -9.06 -4.91 -10.89
C ARG A 48 -9.35 -3.41 -10.82
N LYS A 49 -9.95 -2.85 -11.86
CA LYS A 49 -10.48 -1.48 -11.81
C LYS A 49 -11.48 -1.37 -10.66
N SER A 50 -11.31 -0.38 -9.81
CA SER A 50 -12.22 -0.09 -8.69
C SER A 50 -13.63 0.20 -9.18
N THR A 51 -14.62 -0.14 -8.37
CA THR A 51 -16.01 0.30 -8.56
C THR A 51 -16.19 1.76 -8.18
N ILE A 52 -15.31 2.30 -7.33
CA ILE A 52 -15.34 3.72 -6.95
C ILE A 52 -14.80 4.55 -8.12
N PRO A 53 -15.54 5.56 -8.61
CA PRO A 53 -15.10 6.43 -9.68
C PRO A 53 -13.74 7.08 -9.37
N ASN A 54 -12.87 7.16 -10.36
CA ASN A 54 -11.55 7.80 -10.29
C ASN A 54 -10.54 7.17 -9.31
N ALA A 55 -10.89 6.11 -8.56
CA ALA A 55 -9.99 5.44 -7.61
C ALA A 55 -8.92 4.54 -8.28
N GLY A 56 -8.94 4.43 -9.60
CA GLY A 56 -7.98 3.59 -10.33
C GLY A 56 -8.22 2.09 -10.11
N ASN A 57 -7.26 1.38 -9.54
CA ASN A 57 -7.40 -0.03 -9.19
C ASN A 57 -7.92 -0.21 -7.77
N GLY A 58 -8.68 -1.28 -7.55
CA GLY A 58 -9.15 -1.74 -6.25
C GLY A 58 -8.79 -3.21 -6.01
N LEU A 59 -8.91 -3.64 -4.78
CA LEU A 59 -8.72 -5.02 -4.38
C LEU A 59 -10.06 -5.74 -4.24
N PHE A 60 -10.16 -6.93 -4.82
CA PHE A 60 -11.38 -7.73 -4.80
C PHE A 60 -11.10 -9.12 -4.23
N ALA A 61 -12.05 -9.68 -3.52
CA ALA A 61 -11.98 -11.07 -3.10
C ALA A 61 -12.08 -12.00 -4.32
N ALA A 62 -11.11 -12.92 -4.47
CA ALA A 62 -11.14 -13.97 -5.48
C ALA A 62 -11.86 -15.22 -4.96
N MET A 63 -11.91 -15.40 -3.66
CA MET A 63 -12.63 -16.42 -2.94
C MET A 63 -13.25 -15.84 -1.67
N ARG A 64 -14.19 -16.54 -1.04
CA ARG A 64 -14.78 -16.09 0.23
C ARG A 64 -13.72 -15.91 1.30
N ILE A 65 -13.75 -14.76 1.97
CA ILE A 65 -12.93 -14.41 3.12
C ILE A 65 -13.87 -14.22 4.31
N LYS A 66 -13.69 -14.99 5.38
CA LYS A 66 -14.56 -14.92 6.54
C LYS A 66 -14.20 -13.77 7.46
N LYS A 67 -15.17 -13.25 8.18
CA LYS A 67 -14.97 -12.28 9.25
C LYS A 67 -13.84 -12.71 10.20
N GLY A 68 -12.91 -11.79 10.48
CA GLY A 68 -11.76 -12.01 11.35
C GLY A 68 -10.55 -12.65 10.67
N GLU A 69 -10.67 -13.13 9.42
CA GLU A 69 -9.53 -13.66 8.69
C GLU A 69 -8.60 -12.54 8.21
N VAL A 70 -7.31 -12.85 8.15
CA VAL A 70 -6.30 -11.98 7.54
C VAL A 70 -6.52 -11.96 6.03
N ILE A 71 -6.68 -10.79 5.48
CA ILE A 71 -6.77 -10.55 4.02
C ILE A 71 -5.37 -10.53 3.42
N GLY A 72 -4.44 -9.86 4.09
CA GLY A 72 -3.05 -9.77 3.65
C GLY A 72 -2.21 -8.85 4.54
N GLU A 73 -0.92 -8.79 4.21
CA GLU A 73 0.10 -8.00 4.88
C GLU A 73 0.55 -6.87 3.95
N LEU A 74 0.72 -5.63 4.47
CA LEU A 74 0.95 -4.48 3.62
C LEU A 74 2.26 -4.57 2.83
N GLY A 75 3.35 -4.90 3.44
CA GLY A 75 4.65 -4.94 2.77
C GLY A 75 5.05 -3.64 2.07
N GLY A 76 6.29 -3.58 1.65
CA GLY A 76 6.80 -2.42 0.94
C GLY A 76 8.30 -2.22 1.15
N ARG A 77 8.79 -1.05 0.74
CA ARG A 77 10.15 -0.59 0.98
C ARG A 77 10.17 0.31 2.22
N LEU A 78 11.13 0.08 3.10
CA LEU A 78 11.39 0.99 4.23
C LEU A 78 11.94 2.33 3.73
N VAL A 79 11.36 3.43 4.22
CA VAL A 79 11.77 4.79 3.84
C VAL A 79 11.94 5.68 5.07
N SER A 80 12.86 6.63 4.95
CA SER A 80 13.12 7.65 5.97
C SER A 80 12.28 8.91 5.73
N ASP A 81 12.30 9.84 6.67
CA ASP A 81 11.61 11.13 6.55
C ASP A 81 12.04 11.95 5.33
N ASN A 82 13.31 11.83 4.93
CA ASN A 82 13.87 12.60 3.81
C ASN A 82 13.75 11.85 2.46
N ASP A 83 13.11 10.69 2.42
CA ASP A 83 12.93 9.93 1.17
C ASP A 83 11.92 10.65 0.26
N PRO A 84 12.24 10.85 -1.04
CA PRO A 84 11.31 11.47 -1.99
C PRO A 84 9.96 10.75 -2.11
N ALA A 85 9.91 9.45 -1.80
CA ALA A 85 8.67 8.68 -1.82
C ALA A 85 7.66 9.12 -0.76
N ARG A 86 8.08 9.89 0.28
CA ARG A 86 7.20 10.40 1.35
C ARG A 86 5.98 11.17 0.84
N GLY A 87 6.06 11.75 -0.34
CA GLY A 87 4.96 12.49 -0.96
C GLY A 87 3.94 11.64 -1.72
N ASN A 88 4.05 10.31 -1.74
CA ASN A 88 3.09 9.47 -2.42
C ASN A 88 1.98 8.95 -1.49
N HIS A 89 0.83 8.57 -2.06
CA HIS A 89 -0.36 8.11 -1.32
C HIS A 89 -0.25 6.67 -0.75
N TYR A 90 0.88 5.98 -0.96
CA TYR A 90 1.09 4.59 -0.52
C TYR A 90 2.03 4.49 0.69
N ILE A 91 2.21 5.59 1.41
CA ILE A 91 3.07 5.66 2.58
C ILE A 91 2.28 5.35 3.85
N ALA A 92 2.78 4.43 4.65
CA ALA A 92 2.28 4.13 5.98
C ALA A 92 3.36 4.36 7.05
N ALA A 93 3.03 5.09 8.11
CA ALA A 93 3.93 5.27 9.25
C ALA A 93 3.96 3.99 10.08
N ILE A 94 5.15 3.44 10.30
CA ILE A 94 5.34 2.23 11.12
C ILE A 94 4.98 2.57 12.58
N PRO A 95 4.28 1.67 13.29
CA PRO A 95 3.91 1.88 14.69
C PRO A 95 5.14 2.19 15.56
N GLN A 96 5.05 3.20 16.41
CA GLN A 96 6.16 3.59 17.28
C GLN A 96 6.67 2.47 18.18
N CYS A 97 5.82 1.49 18.51
CA CYS A 97 6.20 0.33 19.30
C CYS A 97 7.10 -0.66 18.53
N ALA A 98 7.15 -0.60 17.20
CA ALA A 98 7.94 -1.50 16.38
C ALA A 98 9.43 -1.12 16.31
N TRP A 99 9.76 0.13 16.61
CA TRP A 99 11.10 0.68 16.50
C TRP A 99 11.57 1.35 17.78
N GLU A 100 12.86 1.28 18.04
CA GLU A 100 13.51 2.25 18.90
C GLU A 100 13.42 3.64 18.26
N LYS A 101 13.26 4.70 19.05
CA LYS A 101 13.03 6.08 18.58
C LYS A 101 14.09 6.61 17.60
N THR A 102 15.22 5.93 17.48
CA THR A 102 16.37 6.28 16.63
C THR A 102 16.41 5.56 15.29
N HIS A 103 15.42 4.73 14.97
CA HIS A 103 15.45 3.99 13.70
C HIS A 103 15.31 4.94 12.50
N PRO A 104 16.23 4.90 11.51
CA PRO A 104 16.24 5.86 10.40
C PRO A 104 15.06 5.70 9.42
N HIS A 105 14.42 4.53 9.40
CA HIS A 105 13.33 4.23 8.48
C HIS A 105 12.03 4.06 9.28
N GLN A 106 11.17 5.07 9.23
CA GLN A 106 9.94 5.13 10.03
C GLN A 106 8.68 4.89 9.20
N TYR A 107 8.82 4.63 7.91
CA TYR A 107 7.68 4.48 7.00
C TYR A 107 7.86 3.30 6.06
N ILE A 108 6.73 2.85 5.52
CA ILE A 108 6.67 1.83 4.46
C ILE A 108 6.10 2.50 3.22
N ASP A 109 6.80 2.40 2.09
CA ASP A 109 6.29 2.71 0.76
C ASP A 109 5.82 1.41 0.09
N SER A 110 4.52 1.24 -0.03
CA SER A 110 3.88 0.06 -0.62
C SER A 110 3.51 0.22 -2.10
N LYS A 111 3.90 1.33 -2.75
CA LYS A 111 3.51 1.63 -4.13
C LYS A 111 3.92 0.54 -5.12
N ASP A 112 5.21 0.20 -5.14
CA ASP A 112 5.78 -0.72 -6.13
C ASP A 112 6.19 -2.08 -5.53
N HIS A 113 6.29 -2.16 -4.20
CA HIS A 113 6.78 -3.33 -3.48
C HIS A 113 5.77 -3.91 -2.47
N GLY A 114 4.56 -3.35 -2.40
CA GLY A 114 3.49 -3.84 -1.54
C GLY A 114 2.83 -5.12 -2.06
N ALA A 115 2.11 -5.80 -1.16
CA ALA A 115 1.20 -6.88 -1.52
C ALA A 115 -0.09 -6.34 -2.13
N HIS A 116 -0.98 -7.23 -2.54
CA HIS A 116 -2.29 -6.87 -3.10
C HIS A 116 -3.09 -5.90 -2.22
N VAL A 117 -2.99 -6.03 -0.89
CA VAL A 117 -3.70 -5.15 0.07
C VAL A 117 -3.30 -3.66 -0.02
N SER A 118 -2.17 -3.33 -0.66
CA SER A 118 -1.83 -1.94 -0.99
C SER A 118 -2.80 -1.29 -1.97
N ARG A 119 -3.72 -2.05 -2.58
CA ARG A 119 -4.76 -1.60 -3.50
C ARG A 119 -6.15 -1.59 -2.88
N ILE A 120 -6.27 -1.77 -1.57
CA ILE A 120 -7.54 -1.56 -0.85
C ILE A 120 -7.87 -0.07 -0.90
N ASN A 121 -9.06 0.26 -1.39
CA ASN A 121 -9.53 1.64 -1.45
C ASN A 121 -10.23 2.05 -0.15
N PHE A 122 -10.32 3.36 0.05
CA PHE A 122 -11.06 3.96 1.15
C PHE A 122 -12.58 3.90 0.88
N ALA A 123 -13.34 3.67 1.95
CA ALA A 123 -14.76 3.96 1.98
C ALA A 123 -15.13 4.64 3.32
N PRO A 124 -16.01 5.65 3.30
CA PRO A 124 -16.39 6.37 4.52
C PRO A 124 -17.18 5.47 5.48
N SER A 125 -16.99 5.69 6.79
CA SER A 125 -17.77 5.04 7.86
C SER A 125 -19.09 5.75 8.13
N GLU A 126 -19.19 7.04 7.75
CA GLU A 126 -20.37 7.88 7.91
C GLU A 126 -20.47 8.86 6.75
N ILE A 127 -21.71 9.15 6.30
CA ILE A 127 -22.02 10.20 5.34
C ILE A 127 -23.21 10.98 5.84
N ASN A 128 -23.09 12.32 5.94
CA ASN A 128 -24.13 13.25 6.39
C ASN A 128 -24.78 12.82 7.72
N GLY A 129 -23.99 12.29 8.67
CA GLY A 129 -24.46 11.81 9.96
C GLY A 129 -25.08 10.41 9.92
N ILE A 130 -25.07 9.74 8.77
CA ILE A 130 -25.58 8.37 8.62
C ILE A 130 -24.43 7.40 8.60
N GLU A 131 -24.41 6.47 9.57
CA GLU A 131 -23.41 5.38 9.62
C GLU A 131 -23.56 4.49 8.38
N THR A 132 -22.42 4.16 7.76
CA THR A 132 -22.37 3.26 6.60
C THR A 132 -21.86 1.88 7.01
N ASN A 133 -22.16 0.88 6.20
CA ASN A 133 -21.58 -0.46 6.33
C ASN A 133 -20.63 -0.77 5.17
N PHE A 134 -20.01 0.26 4.58
CA PHE A 134 -19.18 0.09 3.38
C PHE A 134 -17.88 -0.62 3.69
N GLN A 135 -17.19 -0.24 4.77
CA GLN A 135 -15.93 -0.87 5.14
C GLN A 135 -16.15 -2.35 5.48
N ASN A 136 -15.43 -3.21 4.79
CA ASN A 136 -15.43 -4.65 5.02
C ASN A 136 -14.06 -5.17 5.47
N ALA A 137 -13.08 -4.27 5.59
CA ALA A 137 -11.75 -4.55 6.08
C ALA A 137 -11.29 -3.45 7.05
N THR A 138 -10.35 -3.79 7.92
CA THR A 138 -9.63 -2.84 8.78
C THR A 138 -8.15 -3.14 8.78
N ILE A 139 -7.34 -2.09 8.95
CA ILE A 139 -5.90 -2.22 9.14
C ILE A 139 -5.59 -2.39 10.61
N LYS A 140 -4.84 -3.42 10.96
CA LYS A 140 -4.31 -3.64 12.31
C LYS A 140 -2.81 -3.35 12.30
N GLN A 141 -2.39 -2.43 13.16
CA GLN A 141 -0.98 -2.16 13.43
C GLN A 141 -0.47 -3.16 14.47
N ILE A 142 0.73 -3.70 14.23
CA ILE A 142 1.42 -4.60 15.16
C ILE A 142 2.87 -4.15 15.33
N CYS A 143 3.45 -4.44 16.50
CA CYS A 143 4.81 -3.98 16.84
C CYS A 143 5.92 -4.80 16.17
N GLU A 144 5.58 -5.93 15.56
CA GLU A 144 6.51 -6.83 14.89
C GLU A 144 6.16 -6.94 13.39
N HIS A 145 7.08 -7.47 12.60
CA HIS A 145 6.77 -7.78 11.20
C HIS A 145 5.48 -8.60 11.08
N PRO A 146 4.63 -8.29 10.11
CA PRO A 146 4.78 -7.34 9.00
C PRO A 146 4.30 -5.90 9.30
N TYR A 147 4.13 -5.48 10.52
CA TYR A 147 3.67 -4.17 11.04
C TYR A 147 2.21 -3.83 10.75
N PHE A 148 1.71 -4.17 9.58
CA PHE A 148 0.34 -3.90 9.16
C PHE A 148 -0.28 -5.14 8.54
N VAL A 149 -1.42 -5.54 9.10
CA VAL A 149 -2.26 -6.63 8.59
C VAL A 149 -3.65 -6.10 8.30
N PHE A 150 -4.21 -6.44 7.17
CA PHE A 150 -5.62 -6.19 6.89
C PHE A 150 -6.46 -7.38 7.30
N ILE A 151 -7.55 -7.12 8.04
CA ILE A 151 -8.45 -8.12 8.60
C ILE A 151 -9.87 -7.85 8.11
N ALA A 152 -10.61 -8.88 7.74
CA ALA A 152 -11.99 -8.79 7.33
C ALA A 152 -12.90 -8.44 8.53
N LEU A 153 -13.69 -7.37 8.42
CA LEU A 153 -14.68 -6.94 9.42
C LEU A 153 -15.98 -7.74 9.35
N LYS A 154 -16.30 -8.28 8.17
CA LYS A 154 -17.44 -9.13 7.87
C LYS A 154 -17.04 -10.18 6.84
N ASP A 155 -17.91 -11.14 6.57
CA ASP A 155 -17.70 -12.06 5.46
C ASP A 155 -17.66 -11.26 4.15
N ILE A 156 -16.68 -11.56 3.29
CA ILE A 156 -16.48 -10.93 1.98
C ILE A 156 -16.64 -12.04 0.94
N GLU A 157 -17.62 -11.89 0.06
CA GLU A 157 -17.92 -12.88 -0.96
C GLU A 157 -17.02 -12.70 -2.20
N PRO A 158 -16.81 -13.76 -3.00
CA PRO A 158 -16.04 -13.65 -4.24
C PRO A 158 -16.60 -12.57 -5.16
N GLY A 159 -15.74 -11.68 -5.63
CA GLY A 159 -16.11 -10.57 -6.51
C GLY A 159 -16.42 -9.25 -5.79
N GLU A 160 -16.57 -9.24 -4.46
CA GLU A 160 -16.73 -8.01 -3.71
C GLU A 160 -15.42 -7.21 -3.65
N GLU A 161 -15.52 -5.90 -3.80
CA GLU A 161 -14.40 -4.99 -3.56
C GLU A 161 -14.14 -4.84 -2.07
N ILE A 162 -12.88 -4.81 -1.71
CA ILE A 162 -12.42 -4.68 -0.32
C ILE A 162 -12.14 -3.21 -0.04
N TRP A 163 -12.81 -2.66 0.98
CA TRP A 163 -12.72 -1.27 1.38
C TRP A 163 -12.36 -1.14 2.86
N SER A 164 -11.54 -0.14 3.16
CA SER A 164 -11.07 0.10 4.53
C SER A 164 -10.94 1.59 4.81
N SER A 165 -10.70 1.96 6.06
CA SER A 165 -10.15 3.26 6.44
C SER A 165 -8.62 3.23 6.33
N TYR A 166 -8.01 4.39 6.01
CA TYR A 166 -6.54 4.57 6.06
C TYR A 166 -6.08 5.24 7.36
N GLY A 167 -7.04 5.51 8.28
CA GLY A 167 -6.78 6.14 9.57
C GLY A 167 -6.84 7.69 9.54
N PRO A 168 -6.75 8.32 10.71
CA PRO A 168 -7.09 9.74 10.89
C PRO A 168 -6.08 10.73 10.28
N ASN A 169 -4.90 10.26 9.92
CA ASN A 169 -3.81 11.11 9.39
C ASN A 169 -3.74 11.11 7.86
N TYR A 170 -4.68 10.47 7.17
CA TYR A 170 -4.73 10.45 5.72
C TYR A 170 -5.56 11.64 5.20
N GLU A 171 -5.12 12.25 4.10
CA GLU A 171 -5.80 13.37 3.46
C GLU A 171 -6.88 12.85 2.50
N TYR A 172 -8.09 12.65 3.02
CA TYR A 172 -9.23 12.13 2.25
C TYR A 172 -9.88 13.17 1.34
N ASP A 173 -9.72 14.46 1.66
CA ASP A 173 -10.47 15.54 1.02
C ASP A 173 -10.27 15.62 -0.49
N GLU A 174 -9.05 15.39 -0.98
CA GLU A 174 -8.76 15.41 -2.41
C GLU A 174 -9.61 14.40 -3.18
N PHE A 175 -9.81 13.22 -2.61
CA PHE A 175 -10.61 12.16 -3.19
C PHE A 175 -12.11 12.35 -2.95
N MET A 176 -12.51 12.66 -1.71
CA MET A 176 -13.90 12.74 -1.31
C MET A 176 -14.62 14.02 -1.79
N ARG A 177 -13.88 15.01 -2.28
CA ARG A 177 -14.47 16.21 -2.92
C ARG A 177 -14.81 16.03 -4.39
N VAL A 178 -14.45 14.89 -5.00
CA VAL A 178 -14.80 14.58 -6.39
C VAL A 178 -16.31 14.29 -6.48
N PRO A 179 -17.09 15.03 -7.26
CA PRO A 179 -18.54 14.86 -7.31
C PRO A 179 -18.99 13.44 -7.65
N GLU A 180 -18.33 12.79 -8.59
CA GLU A 180 -18.65 11.42 -9.00
C GLU A 180 -18.41 10.40 -7.87
N VAL A 181 -17.46 10.66 -6.96
CA VAL A 181 -17.22 9.84 -5.78
C VAL A 181 -18.33 10.04 -4.76
N GLN A 182 -18.75 11.29 -4.53
CA GLN A 182 -19.86 11.61 -3.64
C GLN A 182 -21.15 10.96 -4.13
N ASP A 183 -21.51 11.16 -5.39
CA ASP A 183 -22.68 10.56 -6.03
C ASP A 183 -22.68 9.03 -5.94
N PHE A 184 -21.51 8.41 -6.11
CA PHE A 184 -21.35 6.96 -5.98
C PHE A 184 -21.75 6.48 -4.58
N PHE A 185 -21.18 7.06 -3.53
CA PHE A 185 -21.48 6.63 -2.15
C PHE A 185 -22.92 6.98 -1.73
N CYS A 186 -23.44 8.13 -2.18
CA CYS A 186 -24.82 8.51 -1.93
C CYS A 186 -25.82 7.56 -2.60
N THR A 187 -25.52 7.13 -3.82
CA THR A 187 -26.31 6.13 -4.55
C THR A 187 -26.32 4.79 -3.82
N LEU A 188 -25.20 4.35 -3.26
CA LEU A 188 -25.16 3.13 -2.46
C LEU A 188 -26.04 3.21 -1.20
N LEU A 189 -26.15 4.38 -0.60
CA LEU A 189 -27.06 4.64 0.54
C LEU A 189 -28.50 4.89 0.13
N LYS A 190 -28.80 4.98 -1.18
CA LYS A 190 -30.11 5.33 -1.74
C LYS A 190 -30.61 6.69 -1.23
N MET A 191 -29.71 7.66 -1.11
CA MET A 191 -29.99 8.99 -0.62
C MET A 191 -29.50 10.05 -1.61
N ASP A 192 -30.13 11.22 -1.56
CA ASP A 192 -29.61 12.43 -2.16
C ASP A 192 -28.70 13.12 -1.14
N CYS A 193 -27.43 13.28 -1.46
CA CYS A 193 -26.49 13.94 -0.57
C CYS A 193 -26.61 15.47 -0.56
N GLY A 194 -27.33 16.05 -1.51
CA GLY A 194 -27.57 17.49 -1.58
C GLY A 194 -26.29 18.30 -1.75
N GLU A 195 -26.37 19.61 -1.47
CA GLU A 195 -25.24 20.53 -1.59
C GLU A 195 -24.19 20.40 -0.47
N LYS A 196 -24.54 19.75 0.63
CA LYS A 196 -23.62 19.56 1.78
C LYS A 196 -23.31 18.09 1.93
N PHE A 197 -22.13 17.72 1.48
CA PHE A 197 -21.57 16.39 1.67
C PHE A 197 -20.56 16.42 2.83
N THR A 198 -20.83 15.65 3.88
CA THR A 198 -19.91 15.42 4.99
C THR A 198 -19.64 13.93 5.15
N TYR A 199 -18.46 13.56 5.62
CA TYR A 199 -18.09 12.15 5.81
C TYR A 199 -17.16 11.98 7.00
N SER A 200 -17.12 10.74 7.54
CA SER A 200 -16.15 10.28 8.52
C SER A 200 -15.46 9.00 8.04
N TYR A 201 -14.28 8.69 8.64
CA TYR A 201 -13.43 7.55 8.28
C TYR A 201 -13.31 6.51 9.39
#